data_a42a69fc6b451519b77530118a655012
#
_entry.id   a42a69fc6b451519b77530118a655012
#
_cell.length_a   1.000
_cell.length_b   1.000
_cell.length_c   1.000
_cell.angle_alpha   90.00
_cell.angle_beta   90.00
_cell.angle_gamma   90.00
#
_symmetry.space_group_name_H-M   'P 1'
#
loop_
_entity.id
_entity.type
_entity.pdbx_description
1 polymer ?
#
loop_
_entity_poly.entity_id
_entity_poly.type
_entity_poly.pdbx_seq_one_letter_code
_entity_poly.pdbx_strand_id
1 'polypeptide(L)'
;MGNFALRSVIIASLSTLLALGLFRFAYSALLPLLIAAQWFSADTALYLSAANLCGYLIGALSANPLNRRFSHTQLITIAALLGSASLLACAAPHLPIAWYVWWRMVAGITGAWLMVLAPSWALRQIPVAAKNTASALIFAGIGFGVLLSAFLLPYMPSLGLKLTWLILGSGSLLLSLLIIVLLLKHPQTNTQSNTRKTHHATQTKPPYATAVFIILAYGCFGMGYLPHALFWVDYLARDLAWDLHTVDTQWLLYGLGAAVGNGLGFVLVKHCGWLKANSICFILYAIAIALPLASQHSSVLALSSFVSGALVPVMVAMSSGCLLLLLGSDLHQRFWGYATAFFSVCQFGGGLLMSHILTSSHHYPYVFTLGSALLLAGGLLSGRSWWQQKHG
;
A
#
# COMPACT_ATOMS: atom_id res chain seq x y z
N MET A 1 6.85 -5.64 24.97
CA MET A 1 7.68 -6.23 23.89
C MET A 1 9.12 -6.20 24.34
N GLY A 2 9.86 -7.33 24.27
CA GLY A 2 11.31 -7.30 24.54
C GLY A 2 12.06 -6.54 23.43
N ASN A 3 13.30 -6.10 23.71
CA ASN A 3 14.13 -5.31 22.77
C ASN A 3 14.28 -5.96 21.38
N PHE A 4 14.28 -7.29 21.31
CA PHE A 4 14.35 -8.06 20.08
C PHE A 4 13.11 -7.88 19.19
N ALA A 5 11.91 -8.06 19.77
CA ALA A 5 10.64 -7.90 19.08
C ALA A 5 10.42 -6.44 18.61
N LEU A 6 10.81 -5.46 19.44
CA LEU A 6 10.74 -4.05 19.09
C LEU A 6 11.60 -3.72 17.87
N ARG A 7 12.84 -4.25 17.82
CA ARG A 7 13.75 -4.06 16.67
C ARG A 7 13.17 -4.63 15.39
N SER A 8 12.57 -5.83 15.44
CA SER A 8 11.91 -6.43 14.27
C SER A 8 10.74 -5.57 13.77
N VAL A 9 9.94 -5.01 14.68
CA VAL A 9 8.85 -4.08 14.33
C VAL A 9 9.40 -2.82 13.66
N ILE A 10 10.46 -2.21 14.21
CA ILE A 10 11.08 -1.00 13.64
C ILE A 10 11.58 -1.28 12.22
N ILE A 11 12.32 -2.38 12.01
CA ILE A 11 12.83 -2.77 10.68
C ILE A 11 11.66 -2.89 9.68
N ALA A 12 10.59 -3.60 10.06
CA ALA A 12 9.46 -3.79 9.17
C ALA A 12 8.65 -2.51 8.95
N SER A 13 8.51 -1.65 9.96
CA SER A 13 7.86 -0.34 9.83
C SER A 13 8.63 0.59 8.89
N LEU A 14 9.95 0.68 9.02
CA LEU A 14 10.80 1.42 8.09
C LEU A 14 10.75 0.84 6.68
N SER A 15 10.65 -0.49 6.55
CA SER A 15 10.50 -1.14 5.25
C SER A 15 9.17 -0.80 4.57
N THR A 16 8.05 -0.76 5.31
CA THR A 16 6.74 -0.36 4.77
C THR A 16 6.67 1.14 4.46
N LEU A 17 7.37 1.97 5.25
CA LEU A 17 7.56 3.40 4.98
C LEU A 17 8.26 3.61 3.64
N LEU A 18 9.38 2.92 3.39
CA LEU A 18 10.07 2.97 2.10
C LEU A 18 9.18 2.44 0.97
N ALA A 19 8.59 1.24 1.17
CA ALA A 19 7.89 0.48 0.14
C ALA A 19 6.75 1.26 -0.52
N LEU A 20 5.80 1.71 0.27
CA LEU A 20 4.62 2.43 -0.22
C LEU A 20 4.72 3.93 0.02
N GLY A 21 5.27 4.35 1.15
CA GLY A 21 5.37 5.77 1.47
C GLY A 21 6.24 6.54 0.47
N LEU A 22 7.50 6.13 0.30
CA LEU A 22 8.44 6.87 -0.53
C LEU A 22 8.53 6.34 -1.97
N PHE A 23 8.64 5.01 -2.18
CA PHE A 23 8.84 4.46 -3.53
C PHE A 23 7.58 4.57 -4.41
N ARG A 24 6.41 4.81 -3.80
CA ARG A 24 5.14 4.92 -4.51
C ARG A 24 4.43 6.24 -4.26
N PHE A 25 3.98 6.51 -3.04
CA PHE A 25 3.10 7.65 -2.75
C PHE A 25 3.79 9.01 -2.88
N ALA A 26 5.12 9.11 -2.68
CA ALA A 26 5.85 10.34 -2.95
C ALA A 26 5.72 10.79 -4.42
N TYR A 27 5.62 9.84 -5.38
CA TYR A 27 5.38 10.18 -6.78
C TYR A 27 4.00 10.81 -7.01
N SER A 28 2.96 10.34 -6.29
CA SER A 28 1.62 10.94 -6.39
C SER A 28 1.62 12.41 -5.99
N ALA A 29 2.41 12.77 -4.98
CA ALA A 29 2.61 14.15 -4.55
C ALA A 29 3.40 14.97 -5.59
N LEU A 30 4.38 14.36 -6.26
CA LEU A 30 5.20 15.00 -7.28
C LEU A 30 4.49 15.20 -8.63
N LEU A 31 3.47 14.43 -8.93
CA LEU A 31 2.88 14.32 -10.26
C LEU A 31 2.47 15.68 -10.85
N PRO A 32 1.68 16.55 -10.17
CA PRO A 32 1.31 17.85 -10.73
C PRO A 32 2.51 18.76 -10.93
N LEU A 33 3.54 18.69 -10.08
CA LEU A 33 4.75 19.51 -10.19
C LEU A 33 5.61 19.06 -11.37
N LEU A 34 5.70 17.76 -11.65
CA LEU A 34 6.41 17.21 -12.82
C LEU A 34 5.77 17.69 -14.13
N ILE A 35 4.44 17.80 -14.15
CA ILE A 35 3.68 18.30 -15.31
C ILE A 35 3.87 19.83 -15.43
N ALA A 36 3.69 20.57 -14.35
CA ALA A 36 3.84 22.03 -14.34
C ALA A 36 5.25 22.49 -14.75
N ALA A 37 6.28 21.78 -14.32
CA ALA A 37 7.67 22.03 -14.69
C ALA A 37 8.08 21.45 -16.07
N GLN A 38 7.11 20.88 -16.81
CA GLN A 38 7.32 20.30 -18.15
C GLN A 38 8.39 19.19 -18.22
N TRP A 39 8.64 18.49 -17.12
CA TRP A 39 9.47 17.28 -17.16
C TRP A 39 8.81 16.17 -17.96
N PHE A 40 7.49 16.05 -17.84
CA PHE A 40 6.67 15.10 -18.55
C PHE A 40 5.37 15.76 -18.99
N SER A 41 4.81 15.30 -20.12
CA SER A 41 3.40 15.54 -20.44
C SER A 41 2.50 14.89 -19.38
N ALA A 42 1.26 15.36 -19.25
CA ALA A 42 0.29 14.78 -18.33
C ALA A 42 0.12 13.27 -18.56
N ASP A 43 -0.01 12.84 -19.81
CA ASP A 43 -0.17 11.44 -20.19
C ASP A 43 1.03 10.60 -19.73
N THR A 44 2.24 11.09 -20.01
CA THR A 44 3.48 10.41 -19.61
C THR A 44 3.56 10.28 -18.08
N ALA A 45 3.27 11.34 -17.33
CA ALA A 45 3.32 11.33 -15.89
C ALA A 45 2.33 10.33 -15.28
N LEU A 46 1.11 10.22 -15.83
CA LEU A 46 0.10 9.24 -15.41
C LEU A 46 0.55 7.80 -15.72
N TYR A 47 1.10 7.54 -16.92
CA TYR A 47 1.60 6.20 -17.26
C TYR A 47 2.85 5.80 -16.48
N LEU A 48 3.68 6.73 -16.04
CA LEU A 48 4.80 6.44 -15.13
C LEU A 48 4.30 5.97 -13.74
N SER A 49 3.12 6.42 -13.30
CA SER A 49 2.46 5.84 -12.13
C SER A 49 2.07 4.39 -12.36
N ALA A 50 1.50 4.07 -13.54
CA ALA A 50 1.15 2.70 -13.92
C ALA A 50 2.39 1.81 -14.06
N ALA A 51 3.53 2.33 -14.52
CA ALA A 51 4.79 1.59 -14.59
C ALA A 51 5.26 1.11 -13.21
N ASN A 52 5.08 1.94 -12.16
CA ASN A 52 5.36 1.51 -10.78
C ASN A 52 4.44 0.36 -10.34
N LEU A 53 3.16 0.37 -10.73
CA LEU A 53 2.22 -0.72 -10.43
C LEU A 53 2.58 -2.01 -11.17
N CYS A 54 3.05 -1.91 -12.42
CA CYS A 54 3.59 -3.04 -13.18
C CYS A 54 4.77 -3.66 -12.42
N GLY A 55 5.72 -2.82 -12.00
CA GLY A 55 6.83 -3.25 -11.16
C GLY A 55 6.37 -3.93 -9.88
N TYR A 56 5.36 -3.36 -9.19
CA TYR A 56 4.82 -3.93 -7.96
C TYR A 56 4.22 -5.33 -8.20
N LEU A 57 3.50 -5.54 -9.30
CA LEU A 57 2.99 -6.86 -9.71
C LEU A 57 4.15 -7.87 -9.88
N ILE A 58 5.18 -7.50 -10.65
CA ILE A 58 6.37 -8.35 -10.86
C ILE A 58 7.05 -8.67 -9.52
N GLY A 59 7.20 -7.67 -8.66
CA GLY A 59 7.78 -7.81 -7.32
C GLY A 59 6.96 -8.75 -6.43
N ALA A 60 5.64 -8.59 -6.39
CA ALA A 60 4.74 -9.44 -5.60
C ALA A 60 4.80 -10.90 -6.03
N LEU A 61 4.84 -11.17 -7.34
CA LEU A 61 4.95 -12.53 -7.89
C LEU A 61 6.34 -13.14 -7.66
N SER A 62 7.40 -12.33 -7.69
CA SER A 62 8.78 -12.80 -7.54
C SER A 62 9.26 -12.91 -6.09
N ALA A 63 8.64 -12.25 -5.12
CA ALA A 63 9.07 -12.21 -3.73
C ALA A 63 9.22 -13.63 -3.11
N ASN A 64 8.20 -14.47 -3.22
CA ASN A 64 8.23 -15.82 -2.66
C ASN A 64 9.21 -16.76 -3.37
N PRO A 65 9.27 -16.85 -4.72
CA PRO A 65 10.31 -17.59 -5.42
C PRO A 65 11.73 -17.19 -5.04
N LEU A 66 12.02 -15.89 -4.99
CA LEU A 66 13.32 -15.37 -4.61
C LEU A 66 13.68 -15.70 -3.15
N ASN A 67 12.70 -15.65 -2.25
CA ASN A 67 12.91 -15.97 -0.83
C ASN A 67 13.21 -17.46 -0.58
N ARG A 68 13.04 -18.34 -1.58
CA ARG A 68 13.51 -19.72 -1.52
C ARG A 68 15.01 -19.84 -1.80
N ARG A 69 15.61 -18.87 -2.52
CA ARG A 69 17.02 -18.86 -2.91
C ARG A 69 17.87 -17.92 -2.06
N PHE A 70 17.27 -16.84 -1.57
CA PHE A 70 17.95 -15.80 -0.80
C PHE A 70 17.26 -15.63 0.56
N SER A 71 18.02 -15.24 1.58
CA SER A 71 17.46 -14.97 2.91
C SER A 71 16.57 -13.72 2.90
N HIS A 72 15.61 -13.64 3.84
CA HIS A 72 14.79 -12.45 4.03
C HIS A 72 15.63 -11.18 4.21
N THR A 73 16.69 -11.27 5.00
CA THR A 73 17.60 -10.14 5.27
C THR A 73 18.31 -9.66 4.02
N GLN A 74 18.80 -10.57 3.17
CA GLN A 74 19.42 -10.21 1.88
C GLN A 74 18.42 -9.51 0.96
N LEU A 75 17.21 -10.06 0.80
CA LEU A 75 16.19 -9.48 -0.08
C LEU A 75 15.70 -8.13 0.43
N ILE A 76 15.50 -7.95 1.75
CA ILE A 76 15.13 -6.66 2.34
C ILE A 76 16.26 -5.64 2.09
N THR A 77 17.51 -6.01 2.28
CA THR A 77 18.67 -5.14 2.02
C THR A 77 18.75 -4.72 0.56
N ILE A 78 18.70 -5.67 -0.37
CA ILE A 78 18.74 -5.42 -1.82
C ILE A 78 17.56 -4.51 -2.23
N ALA A 79 16.35 -4.81 -1.76
CA ALA A 79 15.18 -4.05 -2.09
C ALA A 79 15.26 -2.61 -1.58
N ALA A 80 15.71 -2.39 -0.34
CA ALA A 80 15.86 -1.07 0.23
C ALA A 80 16.89 -0.21 -0.55
N LEU A 81 18.06 -0.79 -0.88
CA LEU A 81 19.10 -0.09 -1.64
C LEU A 81 18.70 0.20 -3.09
N LEU A 82 18.17 -0.79 -3.81
CA LEU A 82 17.73 -0.60 -5.20
C LEU A 82 16.55 0.35 -5.31
N GLY A 83 15.60 0.30 -4.37
CA GLY A 83 14.49 1.24 -4.33
C GLY A 83 14.96 2.67 -4.09
N SER A 84 15.92 2.90 -3.19
CA SER A 84 16.54 4.21 -2.97
C SER A 84 17.31 4.69 -4.21
N ALA A 85 18.08 3.79 -4.84
CA ALA A 85 18.78 4.09 -6.10
C ALA A 85 17.80 4.48 -7.21
N SER A 86 16.58 3.89 -7.25
CA SER A 86 15.57 4.23 -8.25
C SER A 86 15.08 5.67 -8.14
N LEU A 87 14.93 6.19 -6.91
CA LEU A 87 14.56 7.59 -6.70
C LEU A 87 15.70 8.53 -7.10
N LEU A 88 16.95 8.20 -6.75
CA LEU A 88 18.14 8.97 -7.16
C LEU A 88 18.31 9.00 -8.68
N ALA A 89 18.05 7.88 -9.37
CA ALA A 89 18.12 7.80 -10.81
C ALA A 89 17.06 8.67 -11.52
N CYS A 90 15.91 8.88 -10.90
CA CYS A 90 14.87 9.78 -11.40
C CYS A 90 15.24 11.27 -11.26
N ALA A 91 16.31 11.61 -10.53
CA ALA A 91 16.77 13.00 -10.38
C ALA A 91 17.47 13.57 -11.64
N ALA A 92 17.87 12.72 -12.57
CA ALA A 92 18.51 13.15 -13.81
C ALA A 92 17.45 13.72 -14.78
N PRO A 93 17.52 15.01 -15.17
CA PRO A 93 16.56 15.60 -16.08
C PRO A 93 16.81 15.18 -17.55
N HIS A 94 15.77 15.28 -18.38
CA HIS A 94 15.85 15.16 -19.86
C HIS A 94 16.45 13.85 -20.40
N LEU A 95 16.36 12.75 -19.65
CA LEU A 95 16.70 11.42 -20.13
C LEU A 95 15.55 10.81 -20.95
N PRO A 96 15.81 9.78 -21.78
CA PRO A 96 14.75 9.09 -22.51
C PRO A 96 13.67 8.54 -21.55
N ILE A 97 12.42 8.56 -22.00
CA ILE A 97 11.27 8.11 -21.17
C ILE A 97 11.47 6.68 -20.64
N ALA A 98 12.11 5.82 -21.44
CA ALA A 98 12.44 4.44 -21.04
C ALA A 98 13.27 4.36 -19.76
N TRP A 99 14.12 5.35 -19.48
CA TRP A 99 14.88 5.47 -18.23
C TRP A 99 13.96 5.58 -17.02
N TYR A 100 12.99 6.49 -17.08
CA TYR A 100 12.05 6.71 -15.98
C TYR A 100 11.08 5.54 -15.83
N VAL A 101 10.59 4.96 -16.92
CA VAL A 101 9.75 3.75 -16.91
C VAL A 101 10.51 2.63 -16.19
N TRP A 102 11.76 2.38 -16.56
CA TRP A 102 12.59 1.34 -15.93
C TRP A 102 12.74 1.57 -14.42
N TRP A 103 13.15 2.76 -14.01
CA TRP A 103 13.37 3.03 -12.60
C TRP A 103 12.08 3.13 -11.79
N ARG A 104 10.99 3.57 -12.39
CA ARG A 104 9.66 3.47 -11.75
C ARG A 104 9.22 2.02 -11.55
N MET A 105 9.51 1.13 -12.51
CA MET A 105 9.29 -0.32 -12.36
C MET A 105 10.19 -0.91 -11.25
N VAL A 106 11.47 -0.55 -11.20
CA VAL A 106 12.39 -0.99 -10.12
C VAL A 106 11.88 -0.54 -8.76
N ALA A 107 11.40 0.71 -8.61
CA ALA A 107 10.78 1.19 -7.39
C ALA A 107 9.55 0.34 -6.99
N GLY A 108 8.74 -0.05 -7.97
CA GLY A 108 7.58 -0.95 -7.74
C GLY A 108 8.01 -2.35 -7.30
N ILE A 109 8.96 -2.97 -8.00
CA ILE A 109 9.47 -4.32 -7.67
C ILE A 109 10.00 -4.36 -6.24
N THR A 110 10.88 -3.41 -5.92
CA THR A 110 11.53 -3.34 -4.61
C THR A 110 10.54 -2.99 -3.50
N GLY A 111 9.59 -2.12 -3.77
CA GLY A 111 8.48 -1.81 -2.87
C GLY A 111 7.65 -3.06 -2.54
N ALA A 112 7.32 -3.88 -3.54
CA ALA A 112 6.59 -5.13 -3.31
C ALA A 112 7.41 -6.14 -2.50
N TRP A 113 8.72 -6.27 -2.76
CA TRP A 113 9.57 -7.15 -1.95
C TRP A 113 9.61 -6.72 -0.49
N LEU A 114 9.80 -5.43 -0.21
CA LEU A 114 9.75 -4.90 1.17
C LEU A 114 8.40 -5.14 1.82
N MET A 115 7.30 -4.89 1.10
CA MET A 115 5.93 -5.02 1.62
C MET A 115 5.53 -6.47 1.92
N VAL A 116 6.01 -7.44 1.13
CA VAL A 116 5.71 -8.87 1.32
C VAL A 116 6.63 -9.51 2.36
N LEU A 117 7.93 -9.20 2.31
CA LEU A 117 8.93 -9.93 3.08
C LEU A 117 9.15 -9.37 4.49
N ALA A 118 9.23 -8.04 4.66
CA ALA A 118 9.58 -7.46 5.95
C ALA A 118 8.50 -7.65 7.03
N PRO A 119 7.19 -7.40 6.78
CA PRO A 119 6.15 -7.69 7.76
C PRO A 119 6.07 -9.17 8.13
N SER A 120 6.12 -10.06 7.14
CA SER A 120 6.05 -11.50 7.38
C SER A 120 7.24 -12.01 8.19
N TRP A 121 8.45 -11.53 7.90
CA TRP A 121 9.66 -11.82 8.65
C TRP A 121 9.56 -11.34 10.11
N ALA A 122 9.12 -10.10 10.33
CA ALA A 122 9.02 -9.54 11.68
C ALA A 122 7.95 -10.26 12.53
N LEU A 123 6.75 -10.50 11.97
CA LEU A 123 5.64 -11.12 12.68
C LEU A 123 5.90 -12.59 13.09
N ARG A 124 6.83 -13.28 12.41
CA ARG A 124 7.27 -14.62 12.85
C ARG A 124 8.04 -14.60 14.17
N GLN A 125 8.67 -13.48 14.50
CA GLN A 125 9.54 -13.32 15.67
C GLN A 125 8.80 -12.73 16.89
N ILE A 126 7.51 -12.45 16.73
CA ILE A 126 6.71 -11.75 17.75
C ILE A 126 5.75 -12.73 18.41
N PRO A 127 5.64 -12.73 19.76
CA PRO A 127 4.67 -13.55 20.46
C PRO A 127 3.24 -13.31 19.98
N VAL A 128 2.41 -14.35 19.97
CA VAL A 128 1.03 -14.31 19.45
C VAL A 128 0.22 -13.17 20.05
N ALA A 129 0.31 -12.97 21.37
CA ALA A 129 -0.41 -11.91 22.09
C ALA A 129 -0.06 -10.49 21.62
N ALA A 130 1.14 -10.26 21.05
CA ALA A 130 1.60 -8.95 20.62
C ALA A 130 1.51 -8.74 19.10
N LYS A 131 1.12 -9.77 18.32
CA LYS A 131 1.12 -9.70 16.84
C LYS A 131 0.19 -8.62 16.29
N ASN A 132 -0.98 -8.42 16.90
CA ASN A 132 -1.94 -7.40 16.42
C ASN A 132 -1.38 -5.99 16.59
N THR A 133 -0.82 -5.67 17.76
CA THR A 133 -0.18 -4.37 18.00
C THR A 133 1.05 -4.18 17.12
N ALA A 134 1.86 -5.22 16.94
CA ALA A 134 3.03 -5.17 16.06
C ALA A 134 2.62 -4.94 14.60
N SER A 135 1.58 -5.62 14.12
CA SER A 135 1.05 -5.43 12.77
C SER A 135 0.58 -3.99 12.55
N ALA A 136 -0.16 -3.41 13.52
CA ALA A 136 -0.59 -2.02 13.45
C ALA A 136 0.59 -1.05 13.33
N LEU A 137 1.64 -1.24 14.14
CA LEU A 137 2.86 -0.41 14.11
C LEU A 137 3.65 -0.59 12.81
N ILE A 138 3.77 -1.82 12.30
CA ILE A 138 4.46 -2.11 11.04
C ILE A 138 3.78 -1.37 9.87
N PHE A 139 2.46 -1.48 9.75
CA PHE A 139 1.74 -0.86 8.64
C PHE A 139 1.49 0.65 8.83
N ALA A 140 1.61 1.19 10.05
CA ALA A 140 1.66 2.64 10.27
C ALA A 140 2.86 3.30 9.56
N GLY A 141 3.93 2.55 9.28
CA GLY A 141 5.05 3.00 8.45
C GLY A 141 4.61 3.55 7.09
N ILE A 142 3.57 2.99 6.47
CA ILE A 142 2.99 3.52 5.21
C ILE A 142 2.56 4.98 5.42
N GLY A 143 1.75 5.23 6.45
CA GLY A 143 1.26 6.57 6.77
C GLY A 143 2.38 7.56 7.08
N PHE A 144 3.38 7.14 7.86
CA PHE A 144 4.56 7.98 8.12
C PHE A 144 5.34 8.33 6.85
N GLY A 145 5.42 7.41 5.88
CA GLY A 145 6.05 7.69 4.59
C GLY A 145 5.25 8.69 3.75
N VAL A 146 3.91 8.59 3.77
CA VAL A 146 3.04 9.60 3.13
C VAL A 146 3.18 10.95 3.83
N LEU A 147 3.16 10.99 5.16
CA LEU A 147 3.37 12.23 5.94
C LEU A 147 4.72 12.87 5.61
N LEU A 148 5.77 12.08 5.49
CA LEU A 148 7.10 12.57 5.12
C LEU A 148 7.11 13.19 3.71
N SER A 149 6.42 12.57 2.75
CA SER A 149 6.29 13.13 1.39
C SER A 149 5.46 14.42 1.39
N ALA A 150 4.38 14.48 2.17
CA ALA A 150 3.54 15.64 2.30
C ALA A 150 4.27 16.82 2.98
N PHE A 151 5.09 16.52 3.99
CA PHE A 151 5.91 17.54 4.66
C PHE A 151 6.91 18.24 3.72
N LEU A 152 7.36 17.54 2.68
CA LEU A 152 8.27 18.08 1.67
C LEU A 152 7.54 18.86 0.56
N LEU A 153 6.25 18.60 0.34
CA LEU A 153 5.48 19.15 -0.78
C LEU A 153 5.53 20.69 -0.87
N PRO A 154 5.36 21.47 0.21
CA PRO A 154 5.38 22.95 0.13
C PRO A 154 6.73 23.52 -0.31
N TYR A 155 7.82 22.79 -0.10
CA TYR A 155 9.18 23.24 -0.42
C TYR A 155 9.62 22.83 -1.84
N MET A 156 8.93 21.89 -2.46
CA MET A 156 9.31 21.33 -3.77
C MET A 156 9.43 22.39 -4.89
N PRO A 157 8.53 23.38 -5.02
CA PRO A 157 8.65 24.39 -6.06
C PRO A 157 9.92 25.26 -5.91
N SER A 158 10.31 25.64 -4.70
CA SER A 158 11.50 26.46 -4.43
C SER A 158 12.80 25.66 -4.55
N LEU A 159 12.77 24.37 -4.22
CA LEU A 159 13.93 23.47 -4.33
C LEU A 159 14.20 23.05 -5.78
N GLY A 160 13.17 23.01 -6.61
CA GLY A 160 13.21 22.43 -7.95
C GLY A 160 13.21 20.89 -7.93
N LEU A 161 12.71 20.30 -8.99
CA LEU A 161 12.44 18.86 -9.07
C LEU A 161 13.69 17.98 -8.92
N LYS A 162 14.83 18.39 -9.49
CA LYS A 162 16.08 17.65 -9.36
C LYS A 162 16.48 17.49 -7.89
N LEU A 163 16.48 18.57 -7.13
CA LEU A 163 16.86 18.53 -5.72
C LEU A 163 15.82 17.77 -4.89
N THR A 164 14.55 17.91 -5.21
CA THR A 164 13.47 17.13 -4.58
C THR A 164 13.69 15.61 -4.74
N TRP A 165 13.99 15.12 -5.94
CA TRP A 165 14.33 13.72 -6.18
C TRP A 165 15.58 13.27 -5.41
N LEU A 166 16.61 14.14 -5.36
CA LEU A 166 17.83 13.86 -4.58
C LEU A 166 17.54 13.78 -3.08
N ILE A 167 16.71 14.65 -2.53
CA ILE A 167 16.33 14.63 -1.11
C ILE A 167 15.54 13.34 -0.81
N LEU A 168 14.54 13.00 -1.62
CA LEU A 168 13.77 11.76 -1.46
C LEU A 168 14.64 10.53 -1.57
N GLY A 169 15.53 10.49 -2.56
CA GLY A 169 16.42 9.35 -2.79
C GLY A 169 17.48 9.20 -1.72
N SER A 170 18.16 10.29 -1.30
CA SER A 170 19.17 10.26 -0.23
C SER A 170 18.53 9.99 1.14
N GLY A 171 17.37 10.57 1.44
CA GLY A 171 16.60 10.24 2.64
C GLY A 171 16.20 8.76 2.68
N SER A 172 15.73 8.21 1.55
CA SER A 172 15.45 6.77 1.43
C SER A 172 16.69 5.92 1.62
N LEU A 173 17.85 6.36 1.09
CA LEU A 173 19.13 5.66 1.26
C LEU A 173 19.57 5.65 2.72
N LEU A 174 19.45 6.77 3.44
CA LEU A 174 19.76 6.84 4.88
C LEU A 174 18.88 5.89 5.70
N LEU A 175 17.57 5.84 5.40
CA LEU A 175 16.65 4.88 6.03
C LEU A 175 17.01 3.43 5.69
N SER A 176 17.44 3.17 4.46
CA SER A 176 17.91 1.84 4.02
C SER A 176 19.17 1.42 4.78
N LEU A 177 20.13 2.32 4.96
CA LEU A 177 21.32 2.08 5.76
C LEU A 177 20.97 1.81 7.24
N LEU A 178 19.99 2.54 7.79
CA LEU A 178 19.49 2.28 9.13
C LEU A 178 18.88 0.88 9.25
N ILE A 179 18.05 0.47 8.28
CA ILE A 179 17.50 -0.90 8.21
C ILE A 179 18.62 -1.92 8.21
N ILE A 180 19.66 -1.73 7.40
CA ILE A 180 20.82 -2.66 7.30
C ILE A 180 21.55 -2.73 8.64
N VAL A 181 21.85 -1.61 9.27
CA VAL A 181 22.50 -1.59 10.60
C VAL A 181 21.67 -2.33 11.64
N LEU A 182 20.35 -2.14 11.63
CA LEU A 182 19.43 -2.85 12.55
C LEU A 182 19.39 -4.35 12.26
N LEU A 183 19.41 -4.76 10.99
CA LEU A 183 19.47 -6.17 10.56
C LEU A 183 20.78 -6.83 10.98
N LEU A 184 21.93 -6.16 10.81
CA LEU A 184 23.25 -6.69 11.21
C LEU A 184 23.34 -6.89 12.73
N LYS A 185 22.73 -6.01 13.50
CA LYS A 185 22.66 -6.12 14.97
C LYS A 185 21.53 -7.05 15.45
N HIS A 186 20.77 -7.64 14.55
CA HIS A 186 19.68 -8.56 14.88
C HIS A 186 20.23 -9.98 14.99
N PRO A 187 20.10 -10.66 16.15
CA PRO A 187 20.56 -12.04 16.28
C PRO A 187 19.89 -12.92 15.24
N GLN A 188 20.68 -13.62 14.44
CA GLN A 188 20.15 -14.59 13.47
C GLN A 188 19.71 -15.84 14.28
N THR A 189 18.47 -15.83 14.75
CA THR A 189 17.87 -17.08 15.20
C THR A 189 17.58 -17.91 13.96
N ASN A 190 18.38 -18.96 13.76
CA ASN A 190 18.04 -20.06 12.86
C ASN A 190 16.81 -20.78 13.40
N THR A 191 15.69 -20.13 13.33
CA THR A 191 14.39 -20.78 13.56
C THR A 191 14.05 -21.54 12.28
N GLN A 192 14.75 -22.65 12.04
CA GLN A 192 14.11 -23.76 11.35
C GLN A 192 12.84 -24.01 12.12
N SER A 193 11.72 -23.65 11.53
CA SER A 193 10.42 -23.94 12.10
C SER A 193 10.28 -25.47 12.19
N ASN A 194 10.58 -26.00 13.37
CA ASN A 194 9.96 -27.21 13.80
C ASN A 194 8.45 -26.90 13.90
N THR A 195 7.79 -26.94 12.77
CA THR A 195 6.33 -27.08 12.70
C THR A 195 6.01 -28.42 13.32
N ARG A 196 5.97 -28.48 14.66
CA ARG A 196 5.17 -29.47 15.35
C ARG A 196 3.76 -29.27 14.78
N LYS A 197 3.36 -30.20 13.90
CA LYS A 197 1.99 -30.40 13.50
C LYS A 197 1.18 -30.67 14.76
N THR A 198 0.63 -29.66 15.38
CA THR A 198 -0.47 -29.83 16.32
C THR A 198 -1.67 -30.20 15.47
N HIS A 199 -1.85 -31.49 15.27
CA HIS A 199 -3.10 -32.06 14.83
C HIS A 199 -4.18 -31.72 15.86
N HIS A 200 -4.95 -30.67 15.62
CA HIS A 200 -6.30 -30.60 16.15
C HIS A 200 -7.24 -30.77 14.96
N ALA A 201 -7.68 -32.03 14.82
CA ALA A 201 -8.69 -32.45 13.90
C ALA A 201 -10.06 -32.00 14.39
N THR A 202 -10.68 -31.11 13.65
CA THR A 202 -12.10 -31.20 13.32
C THR A 202 -12.18 -31.00 11.82
N GLN A 203 -12.39 -32.13 11.11
CA GLN A 203 -12.47 -32.18 9.64
C GLN A 203 -13.82 -31.61 9.15
N THR A 204 -14.04 -30.33 9.29
CA THR A 204 -14.95 -29.62 8.40
C THR A 204 -14.12 -29.14 7.22
N LYS A 205 -14.57 -29.43 5.99
CA LYS A 205 -13.87 -28.94 4.78
C LYS A 205 -13.69 -27.42 4.87
N PRO A 206 -12.46 -26.89 4.65
CA PRO A 206 -12.27 -25.44 4.70
C PRO A 206 -13.27 -24.72 3.79
N PRO A 207 -13.85 -23.60 4.19
CA PRO A 207 -14.83 -22.86 3.41
C PRO A 207 -14.18 -22.12 2.23
N TYR A 208 -13.69 -22.87 1.25
CA TYR A 208 -12.97 -22.32 0.09
C TYR A 208 -13.80 -21.32 -0.70
N ALA A 209 -15.11 -21.57 -0.88
CA ALA A 209 -16.00 -20.65 -1.58
C ALA A 209 -16.04 -19.28 -0.89
N THR A 210 -16.15 -19.29 0.44
CA THR A 210 -16.13 -18.05 1.25
C THR A 210 -14.79 -17.32 1.15
N ALA A 211 -13.67 -18.06 1.15
CA ALA A 211 -12.35 -17.50 0.97
C ALA A 211 -12.16 -16.86 -0.42
N VAL A 212 -12.73 -17.45 -1.48
CA VAL A 212 -12.70 -16.88 -2.84
C VAL A 212 -13.41 -15.53 -2.88
N PHE A 213 -14.56 -15.35 -2.20
CA PHE A 213 -15.21 -14.04 -2.14
C PHE A 213 -14.33 -12.97 -1.50
N ILE A 214 -13.55 -13.33 -0.46
CA ILE A 214 -12.59 -12.38 0.15
C ILE A 214 -11.46 -12.03 -0.83
N ILE A 215 -10.95 -13.00 -1.59
CA ILE A 215 -9.91 -12.76 -2.61
C ILE A 215 -10.43 -11.84 -3.71
N LEU A 216 -11.64 -12.10 -4.22
CA LEU A 216 -12.26 -11.24 -5.24
C LEU A 216 -12.54 -9.82 -4.70
N ALA A 217 -13.05 -9.70 -3.47
CA ALA A 217 -13.21 -8.40 -2.81
C ALA A 217 -11.87 -7.66 -2.69
N TYR A 218 -10.79 -8.35 -2.33
CA TYR A 218 -9.46 -7.76 -2.24
C TYR A 218 -8.93 -7.30 -3.60
N GLY A 219 -9.28 -7.97 -4.70
CA GLY A 219 -9.03 -7.50 -6.06
C GLY A 219 -9.81 -6.21 -6.39
N CYS A 220 -11.08 -6.12 -5.98
CA CYS A 220 -11.87 -4.89 -6.12
C CYS A 220 -11.22 -3.72 -5.35
N PHE A 221 -10.69 -3.97 -4.15
CA PHE A 221 -9.92 -2.98 -3.42
C PHE A 221 -8.68 -2.55 -4.21
N GLY A 222 -7.97 -3.49 -4.86
CA GLY A 222 -6.76 -3.22 -5.66
C GLY A 222 -6.97 -2.18 -6.77
N MET A 223 -8.17 -2.10 -7.34
CA MET A 223 -8.54 -1.04 -8.29
C MET A 223 -9.22 0.14 -7.60
N GLY A 224 -10.12 -0.12 -6.67
CA GLY A 224 -11.04 0.87 -6.13
C GLY A 224 -10.40 1.99 -5.31
N TYR A 225 -9.19 1.78 -4.73
CA TYR A 225 -8.50 2.79 -3.95
C TYR A 225 -7.59 3.72 -4.76
N LEU A 226 -7.36 3.39 -6.04
CA LEU A 226 -6.44 4.11 -6.91
C LEU A 226 -6.78 5.60 -7.11
N PRO A 227 -8.05 6.03 -7.13
CA PRO A 227 -8.38 7.45 -7.26
C PRO A 227 -7.63 8.31 -6.25
N HIS A 228 -7.62 7.94 -4.98
CA HIS A 228 -6.90 8.67 -3.93
C HIS A 228 -5.41 8.32 -3.88
N ALA A 229 -5.03 7.10 -4.21
CA ALA A 229 -3.64 6.66 -4.11
C ALA A 229 -2.74 7.20 -5.22
N LEU A 230 -3.27 7.44 -6.42
CA LEU A 230 -2.49 7.87 -7.58
C LEU A 230 -2.86 9.25 -8.10
N PHE A 231 -4.15 9.60 -8.09
CA PHE A 231 -4.66 10.75 -8.82
C PHE A 231 -5.17 11.88 -7.91
N TRP A 232 -5.19 11.69 -6.58
CA TRP A 232 -5.78 12.63 -5.63
C TRP A 232 -5.11 13.99 -5.66
N VAL A 233 -3.79 14.02 -5.51
CA VAL A 233 -3.02 15.28 -5.50
C VAL A 233 -3.13 15.99 -6.84
N ASP A 234 -3.12 15.22 -7.93
CA ASP A 234 -3.28 15.72 -9.29
C ASP A 234 -4.67 16.32 -9.54
N TYR A 235 -5.73 15.66 -9.06
CA TYR A 235 -7.10 16.16 -9.08
C TYR A 235 -7.23 17.51 -8.36
N LEU A 236 -6.71 17.59 -7.13
CA LEU A 236 -6.80 18.82 -6.34
C LEU A 236 -6.02 19.97 -6.97
N ALA A 237 -4.81 19.70 -7.47
CA ALA A 237 -3.92 20.73 -8.00
C ALA A 237 -4.32 21.18 -9.41
N ARG A 238 -4.67 20.24 -10.31
CA ARG A 238 -4.91 20.56 -11.73
C ARG A 238 -6.39 20.73 -12.07
N ASP A 239 -7.27 19.86 -11.57
CA ASP A 239 -8.69 19.92 -11.91
C ASP A 239 -9.43 20.97 -11.06
N LEU A 240 -9.16 21.01 -9.74
CA LEU A 240 -9.74 22.02 -8.86
C LEU A 240 -8.91 23.31 -8.79
N ALA A 241 -7.71 23.33 -9.36
CA ALA A 241 -6.79 24.46 -9.35
C ALA A 241 -6.53 25.03 -7.93
N TRP A 242 -6.47 24.15 -6.91
CA TRP A 242 -6.21 24.53 -5.54
C TRP A 242 -4.75 24.93 -5.34
N ASP A 243 -4.54 25.86 -4.42
CA ASP A 243 -3.19 26.24 -4.00
C ASP A 243 -2.44 25.07 -3.34
N LEU A 244 -1.10 25.13 -3.42
CA LEU A 244 -0.25 24.04 -2.96
C LEU A 244 -0.39 23.73 -1.48
N HIS A 245 -0.64 24.75 -0.64
CA HIS A 245 -0.81 24.58 0.81
C HIS A 245 -2.09 23.79 1.13
N THR A 246 -3.18 24.09 0.44
CA THR A 246 -4.44 23.34 0.60
C THR A 246 -4.31 21.91 0.11
N VAL A 247 -3.63 21.69 -1.02
CA VAL A 247 -3.34 20.35 -1.57
C VAL A 247 -2.47 19.55 -0.59
N ASP A 248 -1.42 20.17 -0.03
CA ASP A 248 -0.55 19.53 0.97
C ASP A 248 -1.33 19.12 2.22
N THR A 249 -2.20 19.99 2.72
CA THR A 249 -3.07 19.67 3.87
C THR A 249 -3.93 18.43 3.62
N GLN A 250 -4.50 18.28 2.42
CA GLN A 250 -5.27 17.10 2.05
C GLN A 250 -4.40 15.83 2.02
N TRP A 251 -3.17 15.95 1.52
CA TRP A 251 -2.23 14.82 1.47
C TRP A 251 -1.69 14.45 2.85
N LEU A 252 -1.46 15.44 3.73
CA LEU A 252 -1.15 15.22 5.15
C LEU A 252 -2.27 14.46 5.87
N LEU A 253 -3.54 14.83 5.65
CA LEU A 253 -4.69 14.14 6.23
C LEU A 253 -4.79 12.70 5.74
N TYR A 254 -4.50 12.43 4.46
CA TYR A 254 -4.41 11.07 3.94
C TYR A 254 -3.32 10.25 4.65
N GLY A 255 -2.12 10.83 4.82
CA GLY A 255 -1.02 10.18 5.54
C GLY A 255 -1.32 9.96 7.03
N LEU A 256 -1.93 10.94 7.70
CA LEU A 256 -2.36 10.82 9.09
C LEU A 256 -3.40 9.70 9.25
N GLY A 257 -4.39 9.65 8.36
CA GLY A 257 -5.34 8.55 8.30
C GLY A 257 -4.63 7.20 8.21
N ALA A 258 -3.69 7.04 7.27
CA ALA A 258 -2.94 5.81 7.08
C ALA A 258 -2.09 5.42 8.30
N ALA A 259 -1.57 6.39 9.06
CA ALA A 259 -0.81 6.12 10.27
C ALA A 259 -1.68 5.55 11.41
N VAL A 260 -2.93 6.02 11.55
CA VAL A 260 -3.81 5.63 12.67
C VAL A 260 -4.82 4.54 12.31
N GLY A 261 -5.06 4.31 11.01
CA GLY A 261 -6.14 3.48 10.50
C GLY A 261 -6.17 2.06 11.08
N ASN A 262 -5.02 1.39 11.17
CA ASN A 262 -4.95 0.02 11.71
C ASN A 262 -5.42 -0.07 13.17
N GLY A 263 -5.19 0.97 13.97
CA GLY A 263 -5.72 1.05 15.35
C GLY A 263 -7.24 1.07 15.36
N LEU A 264 -7.85 1.91 14.50
CA LEU A 264 -9.30 2.01 14.34
C LEU A 264 -9.90 0.71 13.80
N GLY A 265 -9.25 0.10 12.81
CA GLY A 265 -9.65 -1.18 12.26
C GLY A 265 -9.65 -2.31 13.30
N PHE A 266 -8.66 -2.35 14.17
CA PHE A 266 -8.59 -3.33 15.26
C PHE A 266 -9.77 -3.18 16.25
N VAL A 267 -10.14 -1.93 16.60
CA VAL A 267 -11.32 -1.67 17.45
C VAL A 267 -12.59 -2.20 16.76
N LEU A 268 -12.75 -1.98 15.47
CA LEU A 268 -13.91 -2.47 14.71
C LEU A 268 -13.99 -4.01 14.70
N VAL A 269 -12.86 -4.70 14.50
CA VAL A 269 -12.81 -6.18 14.57
C VAL A 269 -13.20 -6.70 15.94
N LYS A 270 -12.76 -6.04 17.01
CA LYS A 270 -13.10 -6.43 18.38
C LYS A 270 -14.62 -6.40 18.64
N HIS A 271 -15.33 -5.45 18.03
CA HIS A 271 -16.77 -5.28 18.24
C HIS A 271 -17.63 -6.15 17.31
N CYS A 272 -17.27 -6.36 16.05
CA CYS A 272 -18.15 -7.04 15.10
C CYS A 272 -17.50 -8.22 14.34
N GLY A 273 -16.26 -8.59 14.69
CA GLY A 273 -15.53 -9.69 14.06
C GLY A 273 -14.97 -9.35 12.67
N TRP A 274 -14.08 -10.20 12.15
CA TRP A 274 -13.30 -9.95 10.95
C TRP A 274 -14.13 -9.74 9.69
N LEU A 275 -15.06 -10.66 9.38
CA LEU A 275 -15.81 -10.63 8.11
C LEU A 275 -16.78 -9.45 8.03
N LYS A 276 -17.49 -9.17 9.13
CA LYS A 276 -18.42 -8.02 9.19
C LYS A 276 -17.63 -6.71 9.15
N ALA A 277 -16.52 -6.62 9.90
CA ALA A 277 -15.63 -5.45 9.89
C ALA A 277 -15.08 -5.17 8.50
N ASN A 278 -14.62 -6.21 7.77
CA ASN A 278 -14.12 -6.08 6.42
C ASN A 278 -15.19 -5.50 5.47
N SER A 279 -16.42 -6.01 5.52
CA SER A 279 -17.53 -5.49 4.71
C SER A 279 -17.86 -4.02 5.03
N ILE A 280 -17.90 -3.65 6.32
CA ILE A 280 -18.11 -2.25 6.75
C ILE A 280 -16.98 -1.35 6.21
N CYS A 281 -15.73 -1.78 6.30
CA CYS A 281 -14.59 -1.01 5.79
C CYS A 281 -14.68 -0.78 4.28
N PHE A 282 -15.12 -1.78 3.50
CA PHE A 282 -15.36 -1.61 2.06
C PHE A 282 -16.41 -0.53 1.77
N ILE A 283 -17.54 -0.55 2.50
CA ILE A 283 -18.63 0.41 2.32
C ILE A 283 -18.16 1.82 2.70
N LEU A 284 -17.48 1.96 3.85
CA LEU A 284 -16.92 3.25 4.28
C LEU A 284 -15.92 3.79 3.26
N TYR A 285 -15.11 2.90 2.67
CA TYR A 285 -14.14 3.30 1.66
C TYR A 285 -14.82 3.74 0.36
N ALA A 286 -15.84 3.02 -0.08
CA ALA A 286 -16.63 3.39 -1.25
C ALA A 286 -17.26 4.78 -1.08
N ILE A 287 -17.82 5.06 0.10
CA ILE A 287 -18.38 6.37 0.44
C ILE A 287 -17.27 7.44 0.40
N ALA A 288 -16.11 7.18 1.01
CA ALA A 288 -15.00 8.12 1.02
C ALA A 288 -14.52 8.47 -0.39
N ILE A 289 -14.38 7.47 -1.28
CA ILE A 289 -14.00 7.67 -2.68
C ILE A 289 -15.09 8.44 -3.47
N ALA A 290 -16.36 8.30 -3.08
CA ALA A 290 -17.47 8.98 -3.74
C ALA A 290 -17.66 10.44 -3.29
N LEU A 291 -17.15 10.85 -2.12
CA LEU A 291 -17.34 12.20 -1.58
C LEU A 291 -16.98 13.33 -2.56
N PRO A 292 -15.89 13.24 -3.37
CA PRO A 292 -15.55 14.26 -4.36
C PRO A 292 -16.62 14.43 -5.46
N LEU A 293 -17.45 13.41 -5.70
CA LEU A 293 -18.57 13.49 -6.67
C LEU A 293 -19.74 14.30 -6.11
N ALA A 294 -19.90 14.32 -4.79
CA ALA A 294 -21.00 15.01 -4.12
C ALA A 294 -20.64 16.47 -3.77
N SER A 295 -19.38 16.76 -3.46
CA SER A 295 -18.98 18.10 -3.04
C SER A 295 -17.47 18.32 -3.21
N GLN A 296 -17.12 19.52 -3.67
CA GLN A 296 -15.73 20.00 -3.77
C GLN A 296 -15.33 20.88 -2.58
N HIS A 297 -16.19 20.95 -1.53
CA HIS A 297 -15.86 21.73 -0.34
C HIS A 297 -14.68 21.13 0.41
N SER A 298 -13.73 21.96 0.83
CA SER A 298 -12.46 21.53 1.43
C SER A 298 -12.62 20.58 2.62
N SER A 299 -13.61 20.79 3.50
CA SER A 299 -13.86 19.91 4.64
C SER A 299 -14.39 18.52 4.23
N VAL A 300 -15.20 18.43 3.17
CA VAL A 300 -15.70 17.16 2.64
C VAL A 300 -14.54 16.37 2.01
N LEU A 301 -13.68 17.05 1.26
CA LEU A 301 -12.50 16.44 0.66
C LEU A 301 -11.46 16.06 1.73
N ALA A 302 -11.35 16.82 2.83
CA ALA A 302 -10.54 16.49 3.99
C ALA A 302 -11.00 15.18 4.67
N LEU A 303 -12.31 15.01 4.84
CA LEU A 303 -12.88 13.77 5.34
C LEU A 303 -12.61 12.60 4.38
N SER A 304 -12.77 12.84 3.07
CA SER A 304 -12.44 11.87 2.02
C SER A 304 -10.98 11.44 2.09
N SER A 305 -10.05 12.41 2.19
CA SER A 305 -8.61 12.17 2.33
C SER A 305 -8.30 11.31 3.56
N PHE A 306 -8.76 11.73 4.73
CA PHE A 306 -8.48 11.06 5.99
C PHE A 306 -9.02 9.63 6.02
N VAL A 307 -10.28 9.43 5.64
CA VAL A 307 -10.92 8.10 5.65
C VAL A 307 -10.29 7.19 4.61
N SER A 308 -10.03 7.70 3.40
CA SER A 308 -9.35 6.93 2.35
C SER A 308 -7.96 6.50 2.80
N GLY A 309 -7.18 7.42 3.37
CA GLY A 309 -5.87 7.10 3.93
C GLY A 309 -5.94 6.03 5.02
N ALA A 310 -6.85 6.19 5.99
CA ALA A 310 -7.03 5.25 7.10
C ALA A 310 -7.34 3.83 6.61
N LEU A 311 -8.14 3.71 5.57
CA LEU A 311 -8.59 2.42 5.08
C LEU A 311 -7.56 1.67 4.21
N VAL A 312 -6.53 2.32 3.67
CA VAL A 312 -5.47 1.61 2.92
C VAL A 312 -4.82 0.47 3.73
N PRO A 313 -4.19 0.72 4.87
CA PRO A 313 -3.55 -0.36 5.64
C PRO A 313 -4.59 -1.28 6.31
N VAL A 314 -5.76 -0.75 6.65
CA VAL A 314 -6.86 -1.51 7.26
C VAL A 314 -7.36 -2.60 6.31
N MET A 315 -7.59 -2.29 5.04
CA MET A 315 -8.10 -3.26 4.05
C MET A 315 -7.13 -4.43 3.85
N VAL A 316 -5.83 -4.16 3.87
CA VAL A 316 -4.80 -5.21 3.82
C VAL A 316 -4.90 -6.13 5.04
N ALA A 317 -4.94 -5.55 6.24
CA ALA A 317 -5.02 -6.29 7.50
C ALA A 317 -6.33 -7.08 7.61
N MET A 318 -7.47 -6.47 7.24
CA MET A 318 -8.79 -7.10 7.28
C MET A 318 -8.90 -8.29 6.34
N SER A 319 -8.49 -8.13 5.08
CA SER A 319 -8.55 -9.22 4.09
C SER A 319 -7.66 -10.39 4.49
N SER A 320 -6.44 -10.11 4.99
CA SER A 320 -5.54 -11.13 5.52
C SER A 320 -6.12 -11.84 6.75
N GLY A 321 -6.69 -11.08 7.69
CA GLY A 321 -7.33 -11.60 8.91
C GLY A 321 -8.56 -12.49 8.60
N CYS A 322 -9.38 -12.09 7.62
CA CYS A 322 -10.50 -12.91 7.14
C CYS A 322 -10.03 -14.26 6.57
N LEU A 323 -9.00 -14.26 5.73
CA LEU A 323 -8.44 -15.49 5.18
C LEU A 323 -7.81 -16.38 6.27
N LEU A 324 -7.15 -15.78 7.25
CA LEU A 324 -6.60 -16.53 8.39
C LEU A 324 -7.72 -17.17 9.22
N LEU A 325 -8.81 -16.44 9.47
CA LEU A 325 -9.98 -16.95 10.19
C LEU A 325 -10.64 -18.13 9.46
N LEU A 326 -10.80 -18.02 8.13
CA LEU A 326 -11.52 -19.03 7.31
C LEU A 326 -10.70 -20.29 7.06
N LEU A 327 -9.39 -20.14 6.85
CA LEU A 327 -8.53 -21.21 6.33
C LEU A 327 -7.52 -21.75 7.34
N GLY A 328 -7.38 -21.08 8.49
CA GLY A 328 -6.34 -21.41 9.48
C GLY A 328 -4.92 -21.07 9.02
N SER A 329 -3.95 -21.27 9.91
CA SER A 329 -2.54 -20.90 9.67
C SER A 329 -1.89 -21.64 8.51
N ASP A 330 -2.26 -22.91 8.29
CA ASP A 330 -1.58 -23.79 7.34
C ASP A 330 -1.88 -23.42 5.88
N LEU A 331 -3.12 -23.01 5.58
CA LEU A 331 -3.53 -22.60 4.24
C LEU A 331 -3.42 -21.08 4.04
N HIS A 332 -3.39 -20.28 5.11
CA HIS A 332 -3.37 -18.82 5.02
C HIS A 332 -2.25 -18.31 4.14
N GLN A 333 -1.01 -18.76 4.31
CA GLN A 333 0.15 -18.26 3.55
C GLN A 333 -0.05 -18.46 2.04
N ARG A 334 -0.58 -19.61 1.63
CA ARG A 334 -0.84 -19.92 0.22
C ARG A 334 -1.94 -19.05 -0.37
N PHE A 335 -3.07 -18.94 0.32
CA PHE A 335 -4.22 -18.18 -0.15
C PHE A 335 -3.99 -16.67 -0.07
N TRP A 336 -3.24 -16.20 0.93
CA TRP A 336 -2.79 -14.82 0.98
C TRP A 336 -1.86 -14.47 -0.20
N GLY A 337 -1.01 -15.40 -0.61
CA GLY A 337 -0.21 -15.25 -1.84
C GLY A 337 -1.09 -15.08 -3.09
N TYR A 338 -2.14 -15.90 -3.24
CA TYR A 338 -3.09 -15.74 -4.34
C TYR A 338 -3.86 -14.42 -4.27
N ALA A 339 -4.31 -14.03 -3.08
CA ALA A 339 -5.01 -12.76 -2.87
C ALA A 339 -4.12 -11.56 -3.26
N THR A 340 -2.85 -11.56 -2.83
CA THR A 340 -1.90 -10.50 -3.14
C THR A 340 -1.56 -10.45 -4.63
N ALA A 341 -1.39 -11.60 -5.28
CA ALA A 341 -1.17 -11.66 -6.72
C ALA A 341 -2.37 -11.11 -7.51
N PHE A 342 -3.59 -11.55 -7.16
CA PHE A 342 -4.81 -11.06 -7.78
C PHE A 342 -5.03 -9.56 -7.54
N PHE A 343 -4.83 -9.09 -6.31
CA PHE A 343 -4.81 -7.66 -5.98
C PHE A 343 -3.84 -6.89 -6.88
N SER A 344 -2.61 -7.39 -7.07
CA SER A 344 -1.59 -6.71 -7.87
C SER A 344 -1.95 -6.66 -9.35
N VAL A 345 -2.58 -7.72 -9.90
CA VAL A 345 -3.11 -7.73 -11.27
C VAL A 345 -4.20 -6.68 -11.42
N CYS A 346 -5.19 -6.68 -10.52
CA CYS A 346 -6.28 -5.72 -10.53
C CYS A 346 -5.76 -4.28 -10.37
N GLN A 347 -4.79 -4.07 -9.48
CA GLN A 347 -4.17 -2.78 -9.25
C GLN A 347 -3.45 -2.25 -10.50
N PHE A 348 -2.64 -3.07 -11.16
CA PHE A 348 -1.95 -2.69 -12.38
C PHE A 348 -2.93 -2.41 -13.53
N GLY A 349 -3.87 -3.34 -13.78
CA GLY A 349 -4.91 -3.16 -14.80
C GLY A 349 -5.78 -1.94 -14.53
N GLY A 350 -6.17 -1.73 -13.27
CA GLY A 350 -6.91 -0.53 -12.83
C GLY A 350 -6.13 0.76 -13.01
N GLY A 351 -4.83 0.75 -12.72
CA GLY A 351 -3.95 1.90 -12.94
C GLY A 351 -3.85 2.28 -14.42
N LEU A 352 -3.68 1.30 -15.31
CA LEU A 352 -3.69 1.53 -16.75
C LEU A 352 -5.05 2.05 -17.24
N LEU A 353 -6.14 1.41 -16.82
CA LEU A 353 -7.49 1.79 -17.21
C LEU A 353 -7.82 3.22 -16.76
N MET A 354 -7.56 3.56 -15.51
CA MET A 354 -7.85 4.89 -14.96
C MET A 354 -6.94 5.96 -15.58
N SER A 355 -5.65 5.66 -15.83
CA SER A 355 -4.77 6.55 -16.57
C SER A 355 -5.30 6.80 -17.98
N HIS A 356 -5.74 5.75 -18.69
CA HIS A 356 -6.31 5.88 -20.02
C HIS A 356 -7.62 6.69 -20.02
N ILE A 357 -8.51 6.48 -19.04
CA ILE A 357 -9.72 7.30 -18.87
C ILE A 357 -9.34 8.77 -18.71
N LEU A 358 -8.37 9.10 -17.87
CA LEU A 358 -7.97 10.50 -17.64
C LEU A 358 -7.29 11.12 -18.86
N THR A 359 -6.45 10.38 -19.59
CA THR A 359 -5.77 10.90 -20.80
C THR A 359 -6.74 11.12 -21.96
N SER A 360 -7.82 10.32 -22.06
CA SER A 360 -8.79 10.40 -23.15
C SER A 360 -9.97 11.35 -22.86
N SER A 361 -10.46 11.37 -21.61
CA SER A 361 -11.64 12.15 -21.22
C SER A 361 -11.33 13.45 -20.48
N HIS A 362 -10.15 13.56 -19.86
CA HIS A 362 -9.79 14.63 -18.94
C HIS A 362 -10.80 14.85 -17.81
N HIS A 363 -11.55 13.79 -17.39
CA HIS A 363 -12.67 13.89 -16.46
C HIS A 363 -12.49 13.00 -15.24
N TYR A 364 -12.02 13.55 -14.13
CA TYR A 364 -11.77 12.83 -12.87
C TYR A 364 -13.00 12.13 -12.25
N PRO A 365 -14.23 12.67 -12.33
CA PRO A 365 -15.42 12.00 -11.82
C PRO A 365 -15.60 10.56 -12.30
N TYR A 366 -15.19 10.21 -13.53
CA TYR A 366 -15.24 8.82 -14.01
C TYR A 366 -14.36 7.88 -13.18
N VAL A 367 -13.18 8.35 -12.79
CA VAL A 367 -12.23 7.58 -11.99
C VAL A 367 -12.75 7.36 -10.56
N PHE A 368 -13.34 8.40 -9.94
CA PHE A 368 -13.96 8.29 -8.61
C PHE A 368 -15.19 7.39 -8.64
N THR A 369 -16.05 7.50 -9.66
CA THR A 369 -17.23 6.64 -9.83
C THR A 369 -16.82 5.18 -9.97
N LEU A 370 -15.85 4.88 -10.84
CA LEU A 370 -15.33 3.53 -11.04
C LEU A 370 -14.73 2.98 -9.75
N GLY A 371 -13.90 3.78 -9.05
CA GLY A 371 -13.28 3.37 -7.78
C GLY A 371 -14.31 3.05 -6.71
N SER A 372 -15.31 3.93 -6.52
CA SER A 372 -16.39 3.73 -5.56
C SER A 372 -17.24 2.50 -5.89
N ALA A 373 -17.62 2.31 -7.16
CA ALA A 373 -18.42 1.16 -7.60
C ALA A 373 -17.68 -0.17 -7.34
N LEU A 374 -16.37 -0.23 -7.61
CA LEU A 374 -15.54 -1.41 -7.33
C LEU A 374 -15.44 -1.71 -5.83
N LEU A 375 -15.29 -0.67 -4.99
CA LEU A 375 -15.28 -0.87 -3.54
C LEU A 375 -16.65 -1.32 -3.01
N LEU A 376 -17.76 -0.82 -3.55
CA LEU A 376 -19.09 -1.32 -3.23
C LEU A 376 -19.26 -2.79 -3.63
N ALA A 377 -18.81 -3.18 -4.83
CA ALA A 377 -18.80 -4.58 -5.26
C ALA A 377 -17.97 -5.45 -4.31
N GLY A 378 -16.78 -4.99 -3.88
CA GLY A 378 -15.97 -5.64 -2.86
C GLY A 378 -16.71 -5.79 -1.53
N GLY A 379 -17.45 -4.76 -1.11
CA GLY A 379 -18.29 -4.79 0.09
C GLY A 379 -19.41 -5.83 0.03
N LEU A 380 -20.07 -5.97 -1.12
CA LEU A 380 -21.10 -6.99 -1.35
C LEU A 380 -20.51 -8.40 -1.32
N LEU A 381 -19.36 -8.62 -1.98
CA LEU A 381 -18.65 -9.91 -1.95
C LEU A 381 -18.22 -10.29 -0.52
N SER A 382 -17.66 -9.34 0.22
CA SER A 382 -17.27 -9.54 1.61
C SER A 382 -18.49 -9.78 2.51
N GLY A 383 -19.60 -9.06 2.29
CA GLY A 383 -20.86 -9.24 2.99
C GLY A 383 -21.49 -10.62 2.76
N ARG A 384 -21.41 -11.13 1.52
CA ARG A 384 -21.81 -12.49 1.18
C ARG A 384 -20.98 -13.54 1.92
N SER A 385 -19.68 -13.33 2.04
CA SER A 385 -18.78 -14.19 2.81
C SER A 385 -19.19 -14.25 4.29
N TRP A 386 -19.50 -13.10 4.89
CA TRP A 386 -20.00 -13.03 6.27
C TRP A 386 -21.35 -13.76 6.46
N TRP A 387 -22.28 -13.56 5.52
CA TRP A 387 -23.60 -14.18 5.58
C TRP A 387 -23.51 -15.72 5.48
N GLN A 388 -22.68 -16.24 4.57
CA GLN A 388 -22.46 -17.69 4.42
C GLN A 388 -21.88 -18.33 5.68
N GLN A 389 -20.94 -17.66 6.35
CA GLN A 389 -20.34 -18.20 7.57
C GLN A 389 -21.34 -18.20 8.76
N LYS A 390 -22.32 -17.32 8.73
CA LYS A 390 -23.32 -17.23 9.83
C LYS A 390 -24.45 -18.25 9.68
N HIS A 391 -24.77 -18.68 8.45
CA HIS A 391 -25.95 -19.46 8.13
C HIS A 391 -25.65 -20.80 7.43
N GLY A 392 -24.40 -21.10 7.13
CA GLY A 392 -23.90 -22.37 6.62
C GLY A 392 -23.05 -23.09 7.68
#